data_2fbf3b4db82eedfafa68abc23f81136c
#
_entry.id   2fbf3b4db82eedfafa68abc23f81136c
#
_cell.length_a   1.000
_cell.length_b   1.000
_cell.length_c   1.000
_cell.angle_alpha   90.00
_cell.angle_beta   90.00
_cell.angle_gamma   90.00
#
_symmetry.space_group_name_H-M   'P 1'
#
loop_
_entity.id
_entity.type
_entity.pdbx_description
1 polymer ?
#
loop_
_entity_poly.entity_id
_entity_poly.type
_entity_poly.pdbx_seq_one_letter_code
_entity_poly.pdbx_strand_id
1 'polypeptide(L)'
;MYVIKKDGTHEEFNVQKIITAVNKSAARILYTFTDEELQFLCDFAKDKAESLKKEGITIQEMHNIVEGALEAVNPAVAKSYRDYRNYKLDFIHMMDDVYTKSQSIRYIGDKSNANTDSALVATKRSLIFNELNKELYRKFFMTRDELQACKDGYIYIHDQSARLDTMNCCLFNVGEVLRGGFEMGNVWYNEPKTLDTAFDVMGDIILSTAAQQYGGFTVPEVDKILAPYAMKSYRKYKEEFAKYADPSWTNVEAQAEKYARDKVKRDCDQGWQGIEYKLNTVGSSRGDYPFVTVTLGLGRSEFEKLISISLLEVHREGQGKAGNKKPVLFPKIVFLYDENLHGPGGACEDVFEKGIQCSAKTMYPDWLSLTGEGYIASMYKKYGKVISPMGCRAFLSPWYERGGMKPADENDEPVFVGRFNIGAVSLHLPMILAK
;
A
#
# COMPACT_ATOMS: atom_id res chain seq x y z
N MET A 1 7.68 36.54 43.74
CA MET A 1 6.65 35.83 42.95
C MET A 1 7.35 34.97 41.91
N TYR A 2 6.91 33.74 41.73
CA TYR A 2 7.49 32.79 40.76
C TYR A 2 6.41 32.12 39.89
N VAL A 3 6.83 31.62 38.72
CA VAL A 3 5.96 30.90 37.80
C VAL A 3 6.25 29.40 37.93
N ILE A 4 5.19 28.64 38.14
CA ILE A 4 5.25 27.17 38.21
C ILE A 4 5.10 26.61 36.78
N LYS A 5 6.17 25.99 36.29
CA LYS A 5 6.15 25.36 34.95
C LYS A 5 5.36 24.03 34.94
N LYS A 6 5.10 23.50 33.75
CA LYS A 6 4.38 22.24 33.58
C LYS A 6 5.07 21.03 34.23
N ASP A 7 6.39 21.06 34.32
CA ASP A 7 7.21 20.04 34.95
C ASP A 7 7.32 20.20 36.48
N GLY A 8 6.61 21.19 37.06
CA GLY A 8 6.66 21.49 38.48
C GLY A 8 7.85 22.36 38.90
N THR A 9 8.74 22.72 38.00
CA THR A 9 9.86 23.62 38.34
C THR A 9 9.39 25.06 38.54
N HIS A 10 10.07 25.76 39.42
CA HIS A 10 9.78 27.15 39.74
C HIS A 10 10.77 28.07 39.02
N GLU A 11 10.25 29.11 38.41
CA GLU A 11 11.05 30.11 37.75
C GLU A 11 10.62 31.50 38.23
N GLU A 12 11.57 32.38 38.47
CA GLU A 12 11.29 33.75 38.87
C GLU A 12 10.48 34.49 37.79
N PHE A 13 9.46 35.24 38.21
CA PHE A 13 8.63 36.01 37.29
C PHE A 13 9.50 37.03 36.53
N ASN A 14 9.47 36.95 35.20
CA ASN A 14 10.29 37.78 34.33
C ASN A 14 9.46 38.38 33.19
N VAL A 15 9.27 39.69 33.25
CA VAL A 15 8.53 40.48 32.27
C VAL A 15 9.12 40.40 30.86
N GLN A 16 10.45 40.28 30.74
CA GLN A 16 11.12 40.17 29.43
C GLN A 16 10.68 38.92 28.64
N LYS A 17 10.30 37.87 29.34
CA LYS A 17 9.73 36.67 28.69
C LYS A 17 8.34 36.90 28.12
N ILE A 18 7.55 37.76 28.79
CA ILE A 18 6.24 38.19 28.27
C ILE A 18 6.44 39.00 27.00
N ILE A 19 7.31 40.01 27.02
CA ILE A 19 7.64 40.84 25.84
C ILE A 19 8.08 39.94 24.67
N THR A 20 8.94 39.00 24.93
CA THR A 20 9.41 38.06 23.88
C THR A 20 8.26 37.23 23.30
N ALA A 21 7.35 36.75 24.13
CA ALA A 21 6.21 35.91 23.69
C ALA A 21 5.17 36.71 22.88
N VAL A 22 4.85 37.92 23.33
CA VAL A 22 3.86 38.79 22.66
C VAL A 22 4.41 39.30 21.32
N ASN A 23 5.69 39.69 21.24
CA ASN A 23 6.33 40.12 20.00
C ASN A 23 6.39 38.97 18.95
N LYS A 24 6.65 37.74 19.37
CA LYS A 24 6.57 36.61 18.48
C LYS A 24 5.16 36.38 17.91
N SER A 25 4.12 36.64 18.69
CA SER A 25 2.73 36.48 18.24
C SER A 25 2.30 37.64 17.34
N ALA A 26 2.75 38.86 17.61
CA ALA A 26 2.54 40.05 16.78
C ALA A 26 3.23 39.90 15.41
N ALA A 27 4.47 39.41 15.38
CA ALA A 27 5.23 39.19 14.14
C ALA A 27 4.55 38.20 13.17
N ARG A 28 3.79 37.20 13.68
CA ARG A 28 3.03 36.27 12.84
C ARG A 28 1.92 36.92 12.01
N ILE A 29 1.41 38.06 12.49
CA ILE A 29 0.36 38.83 11.82
C ILE A 29 0.87 40.19 11.32
N LEU A 30 2.20 40.32 11.22
CA LEU A 30 2.87 41.53 10.76
C LEU A 30 2.51 42.77 11.58
N TYR A 31 2.28 42.61 12.88
CA TYR A 31 2.03 43.70 13.81
C TYR A 31 3.29 44.04 14.63
N THR A 32 3.52 45.31 14.87
CA THR A 32 4.64 45.78 15.70
C THR A 32 4.05 46.65 16.83
N PHE A 33 4.33 46.29 18.06
CA PHE A 33 3.91 47.10 19.23
C PHE A 33 4.70 48.36 19.34
N THR A 34 4.04 49.42 19.83
CA THR A 34 4.71 50.62 20.32
C THR A 34 5.30 50.37 21.70
N ASP A 35 6.22 51.26 22.13
CA ASP A 35 6.80 51.18 23.48
C ASP A 35 5.73 51.35 24.57
N GLU A 36 4.74 52.22 24.33
CA GLU A 36 3.60 52.44 25.22
C GLU A 36 2.73 51.18 25.38
N GLU A 37 2.45 50.51 24.28
CA GLU A 37 1.69 49.24 24.31
C GLU A 37 2.44 48.13 25.04
N LEU A 38 3.74 47.98 24.81
CA LEU A 38 4.58 47.01 25.52
C LEU A 38 4.62 47.34 27.03
N GLN A 39 4.73 48.61 27.41
CA GLN A 39 4.70 48.99 28.79
C GLN A 39 3.36 48.65 29.43
N PHE A 40 2.25 48.98 28.77
CA PHE A 40 0.90 48.62 29.24
C PHE A 40 0.75 47.09 29.45
N LEU A 41 1.20 46.25 28.48
CA LEU A 41 1.14 44.83 28.60
C LEU A 41 1.92 44.32 29.83
N CYS A 42 3.07 44.89 30.08
CA CYS A 42 3.92 44.52 31.22
C CYS A 42 3.27 44.92 32.56
N ASP A 43 2.76 46.14 32.67
CA ASP A 43 2.12 46.65 33.88
C ASP A 43 0.83 45.87 34.17
N PHE A 44 -0.01 45.64 33.16
CA PHE A 44 -1.21 44.82 33.28
C PHE A 44 -0.90 43.42 33.77
N ALA A 45 0.12 42.75 33.17
CA ALA A 45 0.49 41.42 33.56
C ALA A 45 1.01 41.35 34.99
N LYS A 46 1.78 42.32 35.40
CA LYS A 46 2.31 42.44 36.77
C LYS A 46 1.17 42.66 37.78
N ASP A 47 0.32 43.67 37.55
CA ASP A 47 -0.79 44.00 38.45
C ASP A 47 -1.78 42.82 38.60
N LYS A 48 -2.11 42.15 37.49
CA LYS A 48 -2.98 40.99 37.54
C LYS A 48 -2.33 39.80 38.28
N ALA A 49 -1.06 39.58 38.06
CA ALA A 49 -0.31 38.51 38.74
C ALA A 49 -0.25 38.79 40.28
N GLU A 50 0.03 40.04 40.70
CA GLU A 50 0.04 40.45 42.11
C GLU A 50 -1.36 40.37 42.73
N SER A 51 -2.43 40.70 41.96
CA SER A 51 -3.80 40.62 42.42
C SER A 51 -4.28 39.22 42.81
N LEU A 52 -3.64 38.16 42.30
CA LEU A 52 -3.92 36.81 42.67
C LEU A 52 -3.50 36.46 44.10
N LYS A 53 -2.67 37.26 44.73
CA LYS A 53 -2.13 37.09 46.10
C LYS A 53 -1.52 35.70 46.33
N LYS A 54 -0.87 35.12 45.32
CA LYS A 54 -0.18 33.83 45.35
C LYS A 54 1.33 34.05 45.27
N GLU A 55 2.09 33.24 46.00
CA GLU A 55 3.55 33.24 45.85
C GLU A 55 3.99 32.63 44.51
N GLY A 56 3.26 31.62 44.02
CA GLY A 56 3.48 30.92 42.75
C GLY A 56 2.25 30.98 41.84
N ILE A 57 2.45 31.33 40.59
CA ILE A 57 1.44 31.40 39.53
C ILE A 57 1.73 30.30 38.53
N THR A 58 0.73 29.49 38.17
CA THR A 58 0.90 28.47 37.18
C THR A 58 1.11 29.09 35.79
N ILE A 59 1.82 28.35 34.91
CA ILE A 59 2.02 28.81 33.54
C ILE A 59 0.70 29.03 32.79
N GLN A 60 -0.36 28.29 33.13
CA GLN A 60 -1.69 28.47 32.57
C GLN A 60 -2.35 29.78 33.00
N GLU A 61 -2.26 30.10 34.31
CA GLU A 61 -2.74 31.40 34.82
C GLU A 61 -1.98 32.58 34.17
N MET A 62 -0.64 32.40 34.00
CA MET A 62 0.16 33.43 33.32
C MET A 62 -0.28 33.61 31.85
N HIS A 63 -0.56 32.53 31.12
CA HIS A 63 -1.06 32.61 29.76
C HIS A 63 -2.40 33.38 29.69
N ASN A 64 -3.30 33.13 30.63
CA ASN A 64 -4.61 33.80 30.66
C ASN A 64 -4.44 35.31 30.96
N ILE A 65 -3.50 35.66 31.83
CA ILE A 65 -3.19 37.08 32.13
C ILE A 65 -2.65 37.79 30.90
N VAL A 66 -1.67 37.18 30.20
CA VAL A 66 -1.07 37.77 28.98
C VAL A 66 -2.11 37.88 27.86
N GLU A 67 -2.96 36.86 27.70
CA GLU A 67 -4.06 36.92 26.73
C GLU A 67 -5.04 38.04 27.01
N GLY A 68 -5.44 38.19 28.27
CA GLY A 68 -6.30 39.33 28.67
C GLY A 68 -5.67 40.69 28.44
N ALA A 69 -4.35 40.85 28.66
CA ALA A 69 -3.62 42.05 28.34
C ALA A 69 -3.61 42.34 26.83
N LEU A 70 -3.37 41.29 26.02
CA LEU A 70 -3.38 41.43 24.55
C LEU A 70 -4.76 41.76 23.99
N GLU A 71 -5.83 41.18 24.54
CA GLU A 71 -7.22 41.53 24.14
C GLU A 71 -7.51 43.02 24.34
N ALA A 72 -6.96 43.63 25.39
CA ALA A 72 -7.14 45.04 25.66
C ALA A 72 -6.36 45.95 24.69
N VAL A 73 -5.22 45.48 24.16
CA VAL A 73 -4.35 46.25 23.25
C VAL A 73 -4.67 45.96 21.79
N ASN A 74 -4.68 44.69 21.41
CA ASN A 74 -4.93 44.25 20.03
C ASN A 74 -5.53 42.85 19.99
N PRO A 75 -6.85 42.72 19.76
CA PRO A 75 -7.53 41.41 19.72
C PRO A 75 -7.00 40.45 18.65
N ALA A 76 -6.44 40.96 17.54
CA ALA A 76 -5.86 40.13 16.50
C ALA A 76 -4.56 39.46 16.97
N VAL A 77 -3.73 40.18 17.74
CA VAL A 77 -2.53 39.62 18.36
C VAL A 77 -2.90 38.63 19.48
N ALA A 78 -3.94 38.94 20.28
CA ALA A 78 -4.46 38.04 21.29
C ALA A 78 -4.90 36.70 20.66
N LYS A 79 -5.62 36.75 19.54
CA LYS A 79 -6.00 35.58 18.75
C LYS A 79 -4.78 34.81 18.27
N SER A 80 -3.79 35.45 17.67
CA SER A 80 -2.54 34.84 17.22
C SER A 80 -1.80 34.13 18.37
N TYR A 81 -1.76 34.74 19.55
CA TYR A 81 -1.15 34.19 20.76
C TYR A 81 -1.90 32.94 21.25
N ARG A 82 -3.23 32.99 21.30
CA ARG A 82 -4.11 31.89 21.68
C ARG A 82 -4.01 30.70 20.68
N ASP A 83 -4.05 31.00 19.40
CA ASP A 83 -3.99 30.00 18.34
C ASP A 83 -2.66 29.22 18.38
N TYR A 84 -1.54 29.93 18.60
CA TYR A 84 -0.24 29.26 18.75
C TYR A 84 -0.12 28.41 20.02
N ARG A 85 -0.66 28.89 21.13
CA ARG A 85 -0.70 28.13 22.38
C ARG A 85 -1.52 26.87 22.22
N ASN A 86 -2.70 26.98 21.63
CA ASN A 86 -3.57 25.84 21.38
C ASN A 86 -2.91 24.85 20.43
N TYR A 87 -2.31 25.32 19.34
CA TYR A 87 -1.53 24.49 18.43
C TYR A 87 -0.44 23.70 19.15
N LYS A 88 0.31 24.35 20.05
CA LYS A 88 1.35 23.67 20.82
C LYS A 88 0.79 22.62 21.79
N LEU A 89 -0.33 22.91 22.43
CA LEU A 89 -1.01 21.95 23.30
C LEU A 89 -1.53 20.75 22.51
N ASP A 90 -2.19 21.00 21.39
CA ASP A 90 -2.68 19.97 20.49
C ASP A 90 -1.56 19.06 19.95
N PHE A 91 -0.40 19.67 19.68
CA PHE A 91 0.78 18.88 19.25
C PHE A 91 1.31 17.99 20.37
N ILE A 92 1.35 18.48 21.60
CA ILE A 92 1.76 17.67 22.76
C ILE A 92 0.80 16.50 22.96
N HIS A 93 -0.52 16.73 22.93
CA HIS A 93 -1.52 15.66 23.04
C HIS A 93 -1.36 14.62 21.93
N MET A 94 -1.16 15.09 20.70
CA MET A 94 -0.89 14.18 19.57
C MET A 94 0.33 13.29 19.84
N MET A 95 1.42 13.84 20.37
CA MET A 95 2.63 13.08 20.69
C MET A 95 2.43 12.11 21.86
N ASP A 96 1.64 12.48 22.86
CA ASP A 96 1.28 11.60 23.97
C ASP A 96 0.45 10.42 23.48
N ASP A 97 -0.48 10.63 22.54
CA ASP A 97 -1.27 9.58 21.91
C ASP A 97 -0.36 8.62 21.11
N VAL A 98 0.55 9.16 20.30
CA VAL A 98 1.53 8.36 19.54
C VAL A 98 2.41 7.55 20.50
N TYR A 99 2.88 8.15 21.59
CA TYR A 99 3.68 7.45 22.58
C TYR A 99 2.91 6.29 23.22
N THR A 100 1.68 6.53 23.68
CA THR A 100 0.84 5.52 24.33
C THR A 100 0.56 4.33 23.41
N LYS A 101 0.18 4.60 22.16
CA LYS A 101 -0.03 3.55 21.15
C LYS A 101 1.26 2.81 20.83
N SER A 102 2.38 3.52 20.73
CA SER A 102 3.69 2.91 20.50
C SER A 102 4.08 1.92 21.60
N GLN A 103 3.78 2.23 22.86
CA GLN A 103 4.02 1.30 23.96
C GLN A 103 3.14 0.05 23.82
N SER A 104 1.85 0.22 23.51
CA SER A 104 0.96 -0.92 23.25
C SER A 104 1.50 -1.83 22.12
N ILE A 105 1.91 -1.26 21.00
CA ILE A 105 2.49 -2.01 19.86
C ILE A 105 3.77 -2.77 20.28
N ARG A 106 4.64 -2.15 21.07
CA ARG A 106 5.89 -2.77 21.52
C ARG A 106 5.65 -4.02 22.36
N TYR A 107 4.67 -4.00 23.26
CA TYR A 107 4.46 -5.05 24.24
C TYR A 107 3.41 -6.08 23.81
N ILE A 108 2.33 -5.63 23.17
CA ILE A 108 1.19 -6.48 22.82
C ILE A 108 1.24 -6.88 21.35
N GLY A 109 1.72 -5.99 20.47
CA GLY A 109 1.65 -6.11 19.02
C GLY A 109 0.28 -5.71 18.47
N ASP A 110 0.08 -5.95 17.19
CA ASP A 110 -1.18 -5.74 16.51
C ASP A 110 -1.51 -6.99 15.69
N LYS A 111 -2.67 -7.57 15.91
CA LYS A 111 -3.17 -8.76 15.20
C LYS A 111 -4.36 -8.45 14.29
N SER A 112 -4.69 -7.19 14.11
CA SER A 112 -5.84 -6.76 13.31
C SER A 112 -5.64 -6.96 11.81
N ASN A 113 -4.40 -7.06 11.37
CA ASN A 113 -4.05 -7.20 9.96
C ASN A 113 -3.39 -8.56 9.66
N ALA A 114 -4.02 -9.36 8.80
CA ALA A 114 -3.51 -10.68 8.39
C ALA A 114 -2.20 -10.63 7.59
N ASN A 115 -1.86 -9.46 7.03
CA ASN A 115 -0.62 -9.27 6.27
C ASN A 115 0.60 -8.99 7.14
N THR A 116 0.46 -8.96 8.46
CA THR A 116 1.55 -8.61 9.38
C THR A 116 1.76 -9.68 10.44
N ASP A 117 3.00 -9.85 10.83
CA ASP A 117 3.37 -10.61 12.02
C ASP A 117 3.95 -9.66 13.07
N SER A 118 3.12 -9.27 14.02
CA SER A 118 3.50 -8.30 15.07
C SER A 118 4.57 -8.80 16.05
N ALA A 119 4.97 -10.06 15.98
CA ALA A 119 6.12 -10.56 16.74
C ALA A 119 7.46 -10.05 16.17
N LEU A 120 7.50 -9.71 14.88
CA LEU A 120 8.70 -9.28 14.19
C LEU A 120 9.06 -7.81 14.49
N VAL A 121 10.36 -7.55 14.66
CA VAL A 121 10.89 -6.20 14.92
C VAL A 121 10.56 -5.23 13.78
N ALA A 122 10.71 -5.66 12.53
CA ALA A 122 10.39 -4.85 11.36
C ALA A 122 8.93 -4.40 11.36
N THR A 123 8.00 -5.33 11.65
CA THR A 123 6.57 -5.04 11.77
C THR A 123 6.28 -4.03 12.88
N LYS A 124 6.85 -4.22 14.08
CA LYS A 124 6.66 -3.28 15.19
C LYS A 124 7.13 -1.86 14.85
N ARG A 125 8.29 -1.73 14.19
CA ARG A 125 8.79 -0.42 13.72
C ARG A 125 7.83 0.25 12.75
N SER A 126 7.36 -0.49 11.75
CA SER A 126 6.39 0.03 10.78
C SER A 126 5.08 0.45 11.44
N LEU A 127 4.52 -0.34 12.34
CA LEU A 127 3.29 -0.01 13.05
C LEU A 127 3.42 1.29 13.87
N ILE A 128 4.55 1.48 14.56
CA ILE A 128 4.83 2.71 15.32
C ILE A 128 4.96 3.91 14.36
N PHE A 129 5.68 3.77 13.26
CA PHE A 129 5.82 4.80 12.24
C PHE A 129 4.47 5.16 11.61
N ASN A 130 3.64 4.16 11.34
CA ASN A 130 2.29 4.36 10.81
C ASN A 130 1.39 5.16 11.75
N GLU A 131 1.48 4.96 13.08
CA GLU A 131 0.71 5.78 14.03
C GLU A 131 1.17 7.25 14.00
N LEU A 132 2.48 7.51 13.91
CA LEU A 132 2.98 8.86 13.76
C LEU A 132 2.48 9.53 12.47
N ASN A 133 2.62 8.85 11.32
CA ASN A 133 2.17 9.37 10.03
C ASN A 133 0.66 9.62 10.00
N LYS A 134 -0.13 8.75 10.59
CA LYS A 134 -1.58 8.91 10.69
C LYS A 134 -1.97 10.17 11.46
N GLU A 135 -1.31 10.45 12.59
CA GLU A 135 -1.60 11.65 13.36
C GLU A 135 -1.10 12.93 12.64
N LEU A 136 0.05 12.87 11.93
CA LEU A 136 0.50 13.95 11.07
C LEU A 136 -0.49 14.23 9.93
N TYR A 137 -0.98 13.18 9.26
CA TYR A 137 -1.99 13.31 8.21
C TYR A 137 -3.26 13.97 8.72
N ARG A 138 -3.79 13.52 9.85
CA ARG A 138 -4.98 14.09 10.49
C ARG A 138 -4.80 15.56 10.86
N LYS A 139 -3.63 15.91 11.38
CA LYS A 139 -3.35 17.27 11.88
C LYS A 139 -3.13 18.28 10.76
N PHE A 140 -2.45 17.91 9.68
CA PHE A 140 -1.95 18.86 8.69
C PHE A 140 -2.63 18.78 7.32
N PHE A 141 -3.31 17.65 7.01
CA PHE A 141 -3.85 17.41 5.68
C PHE A 141 -5.36 17.19 5.65
N MET A 142 -6.00 16.92 6.78
CA MET A 142 -7.45 16.84 6.89
C MET A 142 -8.06 18.15 7.34
N THR A 143 -9.19 18.52 6.74
CA THR A 143 -10.02 19.61 7.22
C THR A 143 -10.76 19.19 8.50
N ARG A 144 -11.29 20.19 9.22
CA ARG A 144 -12.11 19.92 10.43
C ARG A 144 -13.34 19.11 10.10
N ASP A 145 -14.00 19.35 8.97
CA ASP A 145 -15.21 18.67 8.56
C ASP A 145 -14.95 17.22 8.19
N GLU A 146 -13.86 16.94 7.46
CA GLU A 146 -13.42 15.58 7.15
C GLU A 146 -13.08 14.80 8.43
N LEU A 147 -12.34 15.42 9.35
CA LEU A 147 -11.99 14.79 10.62
C LEU A 147 -13.23 14.51 11.46
N GLN A 148 -14.20 15.45 11.49
CA GLN A 148 -15.46 15.27 12.20
C GLN A 148 -16.31 14.17 11.55
N ALA A 149 -16.43 14.15 10.22
CA ALA A 149 -17.15 13.12 9.49
C ALA A 149 -16.55 11.71 9.71
N CYS A 150 -15.22 11.61 9.86
CA CYS A 150 -14.57 10.35 10.25
C CYS A 150 -14.89 9.96 11.70
N LYS A 151 -14.88 10.91 12.64
CA LYS A 151 -15.22 10.66 14.05
C LYS A 151 -16.67 10.23 14.23
N ASP A 152 -17.57 10.87 13.50
CA ASP A 152 -19.00 10.56 13.51
C ASP A 152 -19.33 9.26 12.77
N GLY A 153 -18.37 8.72 12.00
CA GLY A 153 -18.52 7.46 11.29
C GLY A 153 -19.24 7.56 9.94
N TYR A 154 -19.42 8.74 9.38
CA TYR A 154 -19.99 8.91 8.03
C TYR A 154 -19.07 8.45 6.92
N ILE A 155 -17.77 8.66 7.11
CA ILE A 155 -16.72 8.24 6.18
C ILE A 155 -15.60 7.50 6.93
N TYR A 156 -14.95 6.59 6.21
CA TYR A 156 -13.72 5.96 6.67
C TYR A 156 -12.64 6.11 5.59
N ILE A 157 -11.57 6.83 5.91
CA ILE A 157 -10.42 6.99 5.04
C ILE A 157 -9.44 5.87 5.35
N HIS A 158 -9.28 4.93 4.41
CA HIS A 158 -8.35 3.82 4.54
C HIS A 158 -6.91 4.29 4.50
N ASP A 159 -6.05 3.60 5.23
CA ASP A 159 -4.60 3.74 5.16
C ASP A 159 -4.11 5.18 5.32
N GLN A 160 -4.66 5.90 6.30
CA GLN A 160 -4.31 7.30 6.56
C GLN A 160 -2.81 7.52 6.78
N SER A 161 -2.11 6.53 7.32
CA SER A 161 -0.66 6.58 7.56
C SER A 161 0.18 6.60 6.28
N ALA A 162 -0.37 6.15 5.16
CA ALA A 162 0.33 6.03 3.88
C ALA A 162 -0.02 7.14 2.88
N ARG A 163 -0.98 8.02 3.22
CA ARG A 163 -1.52 9.05 2.31
C ARG A 163 -0.53 10.13 1.92
N LEU A 164 0.57 10.28 2.64
CA LEU A 164 1.53 11.36 2.44
C LEU A 164 2.61 11.00 1.41
N ASP A 165 2.99 9.71 1.30
CA ASP A 165 4.29 9.37 0.75
C ASP A 165 4.22 8.39 -0.43
N THR A 166 3.10 7.65 -0.61
CA THR A 166 3.09 6.54 -1.56
C THR A 166 1.72 6.25 -2.17
N MET A 167 1.74 5.52 -3.28
CA MET A 167 0.54 4.94 -3.85
C MET A 167 0.03 3.78 -2.98
N ASN A 168 -1.28 3.49 -3.08
CA ASN A 168 -1.88 2.37 -2.38
C ASN A 168 -1.75 1.07 -3.20
N CYS A 169 -2.62 0.83 -4.18
CA CYS A 169 -2.56 -0.39 -5.00
C CYS A 169 -2.14 -0.08 -6.44
N CYS A 170 -1.50 -1.04 -7.12
CA CYS A 170 -1.12 -0.87 -8.52
C CYS A 170 -1.44 -2.11 -9.38
N LEU A 171 -1.63 -1.87 -10.67
CA LEU A 171 -1.59 -2.85 -11.76
C LEU A 171 -0.24 -2.71 -12.43
N PHE A 172 0.70 -3.59 -12.11
CA PHE A 172 2.09 -3.43 -12.53
C PHE A 172 2.37 -4.18 -13.82
N ASN A 173 2.99 -3.51 -14.79
CA ASN A 173 3.35 -4.09 -16.08
C ASN A 173 4.68 -4.86 -15.99
N VAL A 174 4.66 -6.02 -15.31
CA VAL A 174 5.85 -6.86 -15.14
C VAL A 174 6.41 -7.33 -16.49
N GLY A 175 5.53 -7.62 -17.44
CA GLY A 175 5.94 -8.12 -18.76
C GLY A 175 6.79 -7.12 -19.54
N GLU A 176 6.49 -5.85 -19.44
CA GLU A 176 7.27 -4.79 -20.10
C GLU A 176 8.61 -4.58 -19.39
N VAL A 177 8.60 -4.58 -18.05
CA VAL A 177 9.82 -4.41 -17.25
C VAL A 177 10.80 -5.56 -17.48
N LEU A 178 10.33 -6.81 -17.59
CA LEU A 178 11.20 -7.95 -17.88
C LEU A 178 11.84 -7.89 -19.27
N ARG A 179 11.12 -7.32 -20.25
CA ARG A 179 11.56 -7.26 -21.65
C ARG A 179 12.69 -6.24 -21.81
N GLY A 180 13.82 -6.68 -22.35
CA GLY A 180 14.97 -5.83 -22.60
C GLY A 180 15.84 -5.51 -21.37
N GLY A 181 15.40 -5.90 -20.18
CA GLY A 181 16.09 -5.60 -18.93
C GLY A 181 15.76 -4.21 -18.35
N PHE A 182 16.20 -3.96 -17.13
CA PHE A 182 15.89 -2.75 -16.37
C PHE A 182 16.92 -2.51 -15.24
N GLU A 183 16.96 -1.29 -14.74
CA GLU A 183 17.75 -0.94 -13.56
C GLU A 183 16.86 -0.99 -12.30
N MET A 184 17.36 -1.63 -11.25
CA MET A 184 16.74 -1.64 -9.94
C MET A 184 17.80 -1.52 -8.84
N GLY A 185 17.70 -0.48 -8.04
CA GLY A 185 18.75 -0.13 -7.08
C GLY A 185 20.05 0.26 -7.80
N ASN A 186 21.13 -0.46 -7.53
CA ASN A 186 22.45 -0.22 -8.14
C ASN A 186 22.81 -1.28 -9.19
N VAL A 187 21.85 -2.08 -9.65
CA VAL A 187 22.11 -3.23 -10.51
C VAL A 187 21.22 -3.20 -11.75
N TRP A 188 21.84 -3.45 -12.91
CA TRP A 188 21.12 -3.72 -14.13
C TRP A 188 20.70 -5.19 -14.19
N TYR A 189 19.41 -5.44 -14.29
CA TYR A 189 18.82 -6.75 -14.53
C TYR A 189 18.67 -6.97 -16.03
N ASN A 190 19.39 -7.96 -16.56
CA ASN A 190 19.21 -8.36 -17.95
C ASN A 190 17.88 -9.10 -18.13
N GLU A 191 17.32 -9.02 -19.33
CA GLU A 191 16.16 -9.84 -19.69
C GLU A 191 16.43 -11.33 -19.43
N PRO A 192 15.54 -12.04 -18.71
CA PRO A 192 15.70 -13.46 -18.43
C PRO A 192 15.82 -14.30 -19.71
N LYS A 193 16.71 -15.26 -19.69
CA LYS A 193 16.91 -16.22 -20.80
C LYS A 193 16.20 -17.56 -20.56
N THR A 194 15.74 -17.81 -19.35
CA THR A 194 15.09 -19.05 -18.91
C THR A 194 13.92 -18.76 -17.98
N LEU A 195 13.02 -19.73 -17.80
CA LEU A 195 11.83 -19.59 -16.97
C LEU A 195 12.17 -19.44 -15.48
N ASP A 196 13.12 -20.22 -14.98
CA ASP A 196 13.59 -20.15 -13.59
C ASP A 196 14.12 -18.75 -13.24
N THR A 197 14.98 -18.20 -14.11
CA THR A 197 15.46 -16.83 -13.95
C THR A 197 14.33 -15.80 -14.05
N ALA A 198 13.33 -16.01 -14.92
CA ALA A 198 12.18 -15.11 -15.02
C ALA A 198 11.34 -15.10 -13.72
N PHE A 199 11.16 -16.24 -13.07
CA PHE A 199 10.53 -16.33 -11.76
C PHE A 199 11.32 -15.60 -10.68
N ASP A 200 12.64 -15.76 -10.65
CA ASP A 200 13.49 -15.09 -9.66
C ASP A 200 13.44 -13.57 -9.81
N VAL A 201 13.64 -13.08 -11.03
CA VAL A 201 13.59 -11.62 -11.32
C VAL A 201 12.20 -11.06 -11.07
N MET A 202 11.13 -11.76 -11.45
CA MET A 202 9.76 -11.36 -11.12
C MET A 202 9.56 -11.26 -9.60
N GLY A 203 10.09 -12.22 -8.85
CA GLY A 203 10.04 -12.18 -7.37
C GLY A 203 10.74 -10.96 -6.80
N ASP A 204 11.91 -10.59 -7.33
CA ASP A 204 12.66 -9.41 -6.89
C ASP A 204 11.92 -8.10 -7.23
N ILE A 205 11.34 -8.01 -8.43
CA ILE A 205 10.47 -6.88 -8.82
C ILE A 205 9.30 -6.73 -7.84
N ILE A 206 8.61 -7.83 -7.55
CA ILE A 206 7.45 -7.83 -6.64
C ILE A 206 7.86 -7.37 -5.25
N LEU A 207 8.93 -7.93 -4.69
CA LEU A 207 9.38 -7.57 -3.34
C LEU A 207 9.83 -6.11 -3.25
N SER A 208 10.58 -5.63 -4.24
CA SER A 208 11.05 -4.25 -4.29
C SER A 208 9.88 -3.27 -4.44
N THR A 209 8.97 -3.53 -5.38
CA THR A 209 7.80 -2.67 -5.63
C THR A 209 6.83 -2.69 -4.45
N ALA A 210 6.54 -3.86 -3.88
CA ALA A 210 5.68 -3.97 -2.71
C ALA A 210 6.23 -3.20 -1.50
N ALA A 211 7.56 -3.06 -1.39
CA ALA A 211 8.18 -2.24 -0.35
C ALA A 211 8.02 -0.72 -0.58
N GLN A 212 7.72 -0.30 -1.81
CA GLN A 212 7.54 1.12 -2.19
C GLN A 212 6.07 1.57 -2.19
N GLN A 213 5.12 0.67 -1.97
CA GLN A 213 3.69 0.96 -1.96
C GLN A 213 3.02 0.42 -0.69
N TYR A 214 1.81 0.89 -0.41
CA TYR A 214 1.11 0.51 0.82
C TYR A 214 0.14 -0.65 0.64
N GLY A 215 -0.57 -0.70 -0.48
CA GLY A 215 -1.60 -1.70 -0.76
C GLY A 215 -1.13 -2.84 -1.66
N GLY A 216 -2.06 -3.38 -2.45
CA GLY A 216 -1.84 -4.57 -3.25
C GLY A 216 -1.06 -4.32 -4.54
N PHE A 217 -0.21 -5.25 -4.87
CA PHE A 217 0.51 -5.35 -6.14
C PHE A 217 -0.19 -6.40 -7.01
N THR A 218 -0.64 -6.02 -8.20
CA THR A 218 -1.27 -6.98 -9.12
C THR A 218 -0.41 -7.17 -10.36
N VAL A 219 -0.15 -8.45 -10.70
CA VAL A 219 0.45 -8.90 -11.95
C VAL A 219 -0.66 -9.40 -12.86
N PRO A 220 -1.11 -8.62 -13.85
CA PRO A 220 -2.14 -9.06 -14.79
C PRO A 220 -1.64 -10.14 -15.74
N GLU A 221 -2.47 -11.15 -16.02
CA GLU A 221 -2.25 -12.18 -17.04
C GLU A 221 -0.84 -12.81 -16.98
N VAL A 222 -0.47 -13.29 -15.79
CA VAL A 222 0.88 -13.83 -15.50
C VAL A 222 1.26 -15.01 -16.38
N ASP A 223 0.29 -15.78 -16.84
CA ASP A 223 0.44 -16.88 -17.79
C ASP A 223 1.04 -16.40 -19.12
N LYS A 224 0.52 -15.31 -19.67
CA LYS A 224 1.04 -14.70 -20.91
C LYS A 224 2.42 -14.05 -20.71
N ILE A 225 2.67 -13.47 -19.52
CA ILE A 225 3.96 -12.83 -19.20
C ILE A 225 5.09 -13.86 -19.16
N LEU A 226 4.87 -15.01 -18.54
CA LEU A 226 5.90 -16.03 -18.34
C LEU A 226 6.07 -17.01 -19.52
N ALA A 227 5.06 -17.19 -20.37
CA ALA A 227 5.10 -18.13 -21.47
C ALA A 227 6.28 -17.93 -22.45
N PRO A 228 6.70 -16.72 -22.82
CA PRO A 228 7.90 -16.53 -23.66
C PRO A 228 9.17 -17.10 -23.03
N TYR A 229 9.31 -17.05 -21.72
CA TYR A 229 10.46 -17.57 -20.99
C TYR A 229 10.39 -19.10 -20.85
N ALA A 230 9.19 -19.67 -20.71
CA ALA A 230 8.96 -21.10 -20.78
C ALA A 230 9.37 -21.66 -22.16
N MET A 231 9.02 -20.96 -23.25
CA MET A 231 9.44 -21.31 -24.60
C MET A 231 10.95 -21.23 -24.77
N LYS A 232 11.63 -20.21 -24.21
CA LYS A 232 13.10 -20.10 -24.22
C LYS A 232 13.73 -21.28 -23.49
N SER A 233 13.22 -21.64 -22.31
CA SER A 233 13.67 -22.84 -21.56
C SER A 233 13.43 -24.14 -22.32
N TYR A 234 12.28 -24.30 -22.95
CA TYR A 234 11.96 -25.47 -23.76
C TYR A 234 12.98 -25.69 -24.89
N ARG A 235 13.28 -24.63 -25.66
CA ARG A 235 14.26 -24.68 -26.73
C ARG A 235 15.64 -25.08 -26.20
N LYS A 236 16.07 -24.42 -25.12
CA LYS A 236 17.36 -24.72 -24.47
C LYS A 236 17.46 -26.19 -24.06
N TYR A 237 16.44 -26.74 -23.39
CA TYR A 237 16.47 -28.13 -22.93
C TYR A 237 16.40 -29.12 -24.10
N LYS A 238 15.67 -28.79 -25.15
CA LYS A 238 15.61 -29.63 -26.37
C LYS A 238 16.98 -29.71 -27.05
N GLU A 239 17.65 -28.56 -27.22
CA GLU A 239 19.00 -28.48 -27.77
C GLU A 239 20.02 -29.16 -26.86
N GLU A 240 19.94 -28.98 -25.56
CA GLU A 240 20.81 -29.66 -24.59
C GLU A 240 20.69 -31.16 -24.68
N PHE A 241 19.47 -31.69 -24.71
CA PHE A 241 19.25 -33.15 -24.88
C PHE A 241 19.84 -33.67 -26.19
N ALA A 242 19.57 -33.01 -27.30
CA ALA A 242 20.07 -33.40 -28.63
C ALA A 242 21.60 -33.41 -28.68
N LYS A 243 22.27 -32.48 -27.99
CA LYS A 243 23.73 -32.38 -27.92
C LYS A 243 24.39 -33.58 -27.23
N TYR A 244 23.70 -34.20 -26.24
CA TYR A 244 24.23 -35.32 -25.46
C TYR A 244 23.60 -36.65 -25.81
N ALA A 245 22.69 -36.70 -26.79
CA ALA A 245 22.06 -37.94 -27.25
C ALA A 245 23.09 -38.83 -27.97
N ASP A 246 23.02 -40.14 -27.69
CA ASP A 246 23.86 -41.08 -28.40
C ASP A 246 23.41 -41.19 -29.86
N PRO A 247 24.32 -41.15 -30.86
CA PRO A 247 23.96 -41.27 -32.26
C PRO A 247 23.21 -42.57 -32.65
N SER A 248 23.28 -43.59 -31.80
CA SER A 248 22.57 -44.85 -32.00
C SER A 248 21.11 -44.85 -31.54
N TRP A 249 20.70 -43.80 -30.82
CA TRP A 249 19.34 -43.72 -30.30
C TRP A 249 18.35 -43.47 -31.42
N THR A 250 17.21 -44.16 -31.35
CA THR A 250 16.07 -43.93 -32.23
C THR A 250 15.10 -42.95 -31.61
N ASN A 251 14.41 -42.16 -32.44
CA ASN A 251 13.41 -41.20 -31.98
C ASN A 251 13.97 -40.08 -31.06
N VAL A 252 15.22 -39.66 -31.26
CA VAL A 252 15.89 -38.62 -30.46
C VAL A 252 15.06 -37.35 -30.36
N GLU A 253 14.42 -36.90 -31.45
CA GLU A 253 13.57 -35.70 -31.48
C GLU A 253 12.40 -35.80 -30.50
N ALA A 254 11.63 -36.89 -30.54
CA ALA A 254 10.49 -37.10 -29.63
C ALA A 254 10.93 -37.22 -28.16
N GLN A 255 12.10 -37.84 -27.92
CA GLN A 255 12.66 -37.95 -26.57
C GLN A 255 13.13 -36.54 -26.06
N ALA A 256 13.76 -35.74 -26.92
CA ALA A 256 14.17 -34.38 -26.62
C ALA A 256 12.95 -33.45 -26.28
N GLU A 257 11.89 -33.58 -27.05
CA GLU A 257 10.65 -32.85 -26.78
C GLU A 257 10.04 -33.23 -25.43
N LYS A 258 9.94 -34.52 -25.15
CA LYS A 258 9.42 -34.99 -23.85
C LYS A 258 10.29 -34.50 -22.70
N TYR A 259 11.61 -34.66 -22.81
CA TYR A 259 12.56 -34.19 -21.82
C TYR A 259 12.41 -32.71 -21.56
N ALA A 260 12.34 -31.91 -22.62
CA ALA A 260 12.21 -30.44 -22.50
C ALA A 260 10.89 -30.03 -21.83
N ARG A 261 9.75 -30.67 -22.18
CA ARG A 261 8.45 -30.42 -21.51
C ARG A 261 8.49 -30.79 -20.04
N ASP A 262 9.04 -31.96 -19.68
CA ASP A 262 9.16 -32.38 -18.30
C ASP A 262 10.04 -31.44 -17.47
N LYS A 263 11.11 -30.91 -18.06
CA LYS A 263 11.98 -29.90 -17.42
C LYS A 263 11.28 -28.55 -17.23
N VAL A 264 10.60 -28.04 -18.25
CA VAL A 264 9.87 -26.76 -18.16
C VAL A 264 8.74 -26.88 -17.12
N LYS A 265 8.01 -28.02 -17.09
CA LYS A 265 7.01 -28.25 -16.05
C LYS A 265 7.61 -28.16 -14.65
N ARG A 266 8.74 -28.84 -14.44
CA ARG A 266 9.46 -28.81 -13.16
C ARG A 266 9.90 -27.40 -12.79
N ASP A 267 10.48 -26.66 -13.73
CA ASP A 267 10.92 -25.28 -13.50
C ASP A 267 9.73 -24.38 -13.13
N CYS A 268 8.57 -24.61 -13.77
CA CYS A 268 7.34 -23.90 -13.48
C CYS A 268 6.83 -24.19 -12.06
N ASP A 269 6.75 -25.46 -11.68
CA ASP A 269 6.28 -25.89 -10.35
C ASP A 269 7.21 -25.35 -9.24
N GLN A 270 8.53 -25.41 -9.45
CA GLN A 270 9.51 -24.87 -8.50
C GLN A 270 9.52 -23.36 -8.46
N GLY A 271 9.33 -22.70 -9.62
CA GLY A 271 9.20 -21.25 -9.70
C GLY A 271 8.02 -20.72 -8.88
N TRP A 272 6.85 -21.34 -9.05
CA TRP A 272 5.67 -20.99 -8.26
C TRP A 272 5.85 -21.27 -6.77
N GLN A 273 6.44 -22.39 -6.41
CA GLN A 273 6.77 -22.68 -5.02
C GLN A 273 7.72 -21.62 -4.44
N GLY A 274 8.73 -21.20 -5.20
CA GLY A 274 9.65 -20.14 -4.80
C GLY A 274 8.96 -18.80 -4.62
N ILE A 275 8.04 -18.43 -5.51
CA ILE A 275 7.21 -17.23 -5.38
C ILE A 275 6.34 -17.31 -4.12
N GLU A 276 5.65 -18.42 -3.87
CA GLU A 276 4.85 -18.57 -2.65
C GLU A 276 5.69 -18.44 -1.38
N TYR A 277 6.90 -18.94 -1.35
CA TYR A 277 7.81 -18.73 -0.21
C TYR A 277 8.17 -17.26 -0.03
N LYS A 278 8.54 -16.56 -1.11
CA LYS A 278 8.89 -15.13 -1.06
C LYS A 278 7.71 -14.27 -0.58
N LEU A 279 6.49 -14.59 -1.03
CA LEU A 279 5.29 -13.80 -0.72
C LEU A 279 4.69 -14.06 0.68
N ASN A 280 5.03 -15.18 1.30
CA ASN A 280 4.52 -15.55 2.63
C ASN A 280 5.60 -15.42 3.71
N THR A 281 6.60 -14.60 3.45
CA THR A 281 7.67 -14.23 4.39
C THR A 281 7.82 -12.72 4.45
N VAL A 282 8.18 -12.18 5.61
CA VAL A 282 8.53 -10.76 5.73
C VAL A 282 9.92 -10.53 5.14
N GLY A 283 9.95 -10.18 3.87
CA GLY A 283 11.19 -10.01 3.10
C GLY A 283 11.81 -8.60 3.16
N SER A 284 11.13 -7.62 3.76
CA SER A 284 11.58 -6.22 3.78
C SER A 284 11.52 -5.60 5.17
N SER A 285 12.17 -4.46 5.32
CA SER A 285 12.13 -3.64 6.55
C SER A 285 10.75 -3.01 6.83
N ARG A 286 9.83 -3.05 5.86
CA ARG A 286 8.46 -2.60 6.03
C ARG A 286 7.67 -3.48 7.02
N GLY A 287 8.01 -4.76 7.14
CA GLY A 287 7.48 -5.63 8.19
C GLY A 287 6.13 -6.27 7.89
N ASP A 288 5.64 -6.22 6.65
CA ASP A 288 4.45 -6.92 6.18
C ASP A 288 4.77 -7.93 5.09
N TYR A 289 3.85 -8.86 4.85
CA TYR A 289 3.90 -9.73 3.71
C TYR A 289 3.51 -8.95 2.44
N PRO A 290 4.20 -9.19 1.29
CA PRO A 290 3.81 -8.58 0.03
C PRO A 290 2.38 -8.95 -0.35
N PHE A 291 1.47 -7.98 -0.42
CA PHE A 291 0.07 -8.20 -0.78
C PHE A 291 -0.08 -8.32 -2.29
N VAL A 292 0.16 -9.52 -2.82
CA VAL A 292 0.24 -9.78 -4.25
C VAL A 292 -1.00 -10.49 -4.77
N THR A 293 -1.48 -10.04 -5.92
CA THR A 293 -2.51 -10.70 -6.72
C THR A 293 -1.93 -11.02 -8.09
N VAL A 294 -2.26 -12.17 -8.63
CA VAL A 294 -1.99 -12.55 -10.02
C VAL A 294 -3.29 -12.87 -10.72
N THR A 295 -3.42 -12.52 -12.00
CA THR A 295 -4.55 -12.97 -12.82
C THR A 295 -4.05 -13.94 -13.87
N LEU A 296 -4.88 -14.91 -14.24
CA LEU A 296 -4.57 -15.98 -15.19
C LEU A 296 -5.87 -16.51 -15.87
N GLY A 297 -5.70 -17.40 -16.83
CA GLY A 297 -6.80 -18.18 -17.40
C GLY A 297 -7.06 -17.94 -18.90
N LEU A 298 -6.60 -16.82 -19.44
CA LEU A 298 -6.85 -16.48 -20.86
C LEU A 298 -5.77 -16.97 -21.83
N GLY A 299 -4.70 -17.54 -21.32
CA GLY A 299 -3.61 -18.09 -22.12
C GLY A 299 -4.02 -19.37 -22.82
N ARG A 300 -3.83 -19.46 -24.17
CA ARG A 300 -4.27 -20.57 -25.01
C ARG A 300 -3.14 -21.48 -25.46
N SER A 301 -1.90 -20.98 -25.49
CA SER A 301 -0.74 -21.77 -25.89
C SER A 301 -0.39 -22.83 -24.84
N GLU A 302 0.33 -23.87 -25.25
CA GLU A 302 0.78 -24.97 -24.36
C GLU A 302 1.45 -24.41 -23.08
N PHE A 303 2.35 -23.45 -23.22
CA PHE A 303 3.08 -22.91 -22.08
C PHE A 303 2.27 -21.93 -21.23
N GLU A 304 1.37 -21.13 -21.80
CA GLU A 304 0.45 -20.30 -21.04
C GLU A 304 -0.46 -21.16 -20.14
N LYS A 305 -1.03 -22.22 -20.71
CA LYS A 305 -1.84 -23.20 -19.97
C LYS A 305 -1.01 -23.90 -18.88
N LEU A 306 0.22 -24.31 -19.21
CA LEU A 306 1.12 -24.94 -18.26
C LEU A 306 1.40 -24.06 -17.05
N ILE A 307 1.66 -22.77 -17.26
CA ILE A 307 1.92 -21.80 -16.18
C ILE A 307 0.70 -21.65 -15.28
N SER A 308 -0.49 -21.52 -15.87
CA SER A 308 -1.75 -21.43 -15.12
C SER A 308 -2.03 -22.70 -14.31
N ILE A 309 -1.93 -23.87 -14.94
CA ILE A 309 -2.15 -25.17 -14.29
C ILE A 309 -1.15 -25.39 -13.15
N SER A 310 0.12 -25.12 -13.40
CA SER A 310 1.17 -25.28 -12.39
C SER A 310 0.92 -24.39 -11.16
N LEU A 311 0.56 -23.11 -11.32
CA LEU A 311 0.21 -22.25 -10.19
C LEU A 311 -0.97 -22.83 -9.40
N LEU A 312 -2.04 -23.22 -10.08
CA LEU A 312 -3.24 -23.75 -9.44
C LEU A 312 -2.96 -25.07 -8.69
N GLU A 313 -2.11 -25.94 -9.24
CA GLU A 313 -1.70 -27.17 -8.59
C GLU A 313 -0.80 -26.94 -7.38
N VAL A 314 0.22 -26.09 -7.49
CA VAL A 314 1.14 -25.73 -6.40
C VAL A 314 0.37 -25.06 -5.26
N HIS A 315 -0.49 -24.10 -5.58
CA HIS A 315 -1.32 -23.41 -4.59
C HIS A 315 -2.30 -24.36 -3.89
N ARG A 316 -2.94 -25.25 -4.66
CA ARG A 316 -3.84 -26.29 -4.12
C ARG A 316 -3.11 -27.24 -3.16
N GLU A 317 -1.88 -27.63 -3.48
CA GLU A 317 -1.08 -28.47 -2.58
C GLU A 317 -0.71 -27.76 -1.29
N GLY A 318 -0.42 -26.46 -1.37
CA GLY A 318 0.08 -25.65 -0.27
C GLY A 318 1.55 -25.90 0.05
N GLN A 319 2.07 -25.19 1.08
CA GLN A 319 3.47 -25.22 1.47
C GLN A 319 3.67 -25.84 2.85
N GLY A 320 4.83 -26.41 3.10
CA GLY A 320 5.20 -26.99 4.38
C GLY A 320 5.94 -28.31 4.28
N LYS A 321 6.10 -28.98 5.42
CA LYS A 321 6.75 -30.29 5.49
C LYS A 321 5.91 -31.36 4.76
N ALA A 322 6.59 -32.34 4.18
CA ALA A 322 5.93 -33.51 3.58
C ALA A 322 4.92 -34.13 4.57
N GLY A 323 3.70 -34.37 4.09
CA GLY A 323 2.59 -34.90 4.92
C GLY A 323 1.88 -33.84 5.79
N ASN A 324 2.36 -32.58 5.83
CA ASN A 324 1.72 -31.50 6.59
C ASN A 324 1.80 -30.15 5.84
N LYS A 325 1.43 -30.17 4.57
CA LYS A 325 1.32 -28.95 3.76
C LYS A 325 0.06 -28.18 4.14
N LYS A 326 0.14 -26.85 4.16
CA LYS A 326 -0.97 -25.94 4.46
C LYS A 326 -1.16 -24.94 3.34
N PRO A 327 -2.39 -24.49 3.08
CA PRO A 327 -2.63 -23.39 2.17
C PRO A 327 -1.83 -22.14 2.59
N VAL A 328 -1.33 -21.39 1.62
CA VAL A 328 -0.65 -20.11 1.82
C VAL A 328 -1.58 -18.95 1.48
N LEU A 329 -1.27 -17.76 2.00
CA LEU A 329 -2.12 -16.60 1.80
C LEU A 329 -1.89 -15.92 0.44
N PHE A 330 -0.64 -15.90 -0.01
CA PHE A 330 -0.22 -15.22 -1.23
C PHE A 330 0.52 -16.15 -2.21
N PRO A 331 0.38 -15.88 -3.52
CA PRO A 331 -0.41 -14.82 -4.15
C PRO A 331 -1.91 -15.07 -4.03
N LYS A 332 -2.70 -14.00 -3.98
CA LYS A 332 -4.13 -14.11 -4.28
C LYS A 332 -4.28 -14.35 -5.77
N ILE A 333 -5.13 -15.28 -6.14
CA ILE A 333 -5.31 -15.70 -7.53
C ILE A 333 -6.69 -15.25 -8.01
N VAL A 334 -6.75 -14.62 -9.18
CA VAL A 334 -8.00 -14.31 -9.87
C VAL A 334 -8.04 -15.03 -11.21
N PHE A 335 -9.03 -15.86 -11.39
CA PHE A 335 -9.28 -16.57 -12.63
C PHE A 335 -10.17 -15.71 -13.54
N LEU A 336 -9.66 -15.43 -14.74
CA LEU A 336 -10.37 -14.68 -15.78
C LEU A 336 -11.22 -15.66 -16.60
N TYR A 337 -12.51 -15.74 -16.31
CA TYR A 337 -13.41 -16.70 -16.91
C TYR A 337 -14.07 -16.12 -18.16
N ASP A 338 -13.87 -16.79 -19.30
CA ASP A 338 -14.58 -16.58 -20.57
C ASP A 338 -15.26 -17.90 -20.96
N GLU A 339 -16.59 -17.90 -21.10
CA GLU A 339 -17.40 -19.06 -21.41
C GLU A 339 -16.96 -19.76 -22.68
N ASN A 340 -16.54 -19.01 -23.70
CA ASN A 340 -16.07 -19.58 -24.98
C ASN A 340 -14.73 -20.30 -24.88
N LEU A 341 -13.92 -19.97 -23.86
CA LEU A 341 -12.62 -20.60 -23.63
C LEU A 341 -12.69 -21.76 -22.63
N HIS A 342 -13.54 -21.63 -21.63
CA HIS A 342 -13.56 -22.45 -20.44
C HIS A 342 -14.78 -23.37 -20.34
N GLY A 343 -15.80 -23.12 -21.19
CA GLY A 343 -16.97 -23.97 -21.29
C GLY A 343 -16.64 -25.33 -21.90
N PRO A 344 -17.62 -26.27 -21.91
CA PRO A 344 -17.43 -27.61 -22.45
C PRO A 344 -16.88 -27.59 -23.88
N GLY A 345 -15.75 -28.29 -24.09
CA GLY A 345 -15.02 -28.33 -25.38
C GLY A 345 -14.21 -27.06 -25.69
N GLY A 346 -14.13 -26.11 -24.78
CA GLY A 346 -13.34 -24.91 -24.93
C GLY A 346 -11.82 -25.17 -24.85
N ALA A 347 -11.03 -24.30 -25.47
CA ALA A 347 -9.57 -24.48 -25.59
C ALA A 347 -8.83 -24.51 -24.24
N CYS A 348 -9.43 -23.95 -23.16
CA CYS A 348 -8.88 -23.85 -21.81
C CYS A 348 -9.78 -24.54 -20.76
N GLU A 349 -10.61 -25.52 -21.17
CA GLU A 349 -11.44 -26.30 -20.25
C GLU A 349 -10.60 -27.00 -19.18
N ASP A 350 -9.44 -27.54 -19.57
CA ASP A 350 -8.48 -28.17 -18.66
C ASP A 350 -7.93 -27.22 -17.59
N VAL A 351 -7.68 -25.95 -17.93
CA VAL A 351 -7.26 -24.91 -16.98
C VAL A 351 -8.40 -24.58 -16.01
N PHE A 352 -9.63 -24.49 -16.51
CA PHE A 352 -10.83 -24.25 -15.71
C PHE A 352 -11.07 -25.37 -14.69
N GLU A 353 -10.97 -26.63 -15.12
CA GLU A 353 -11.08 -27.78 -14.20
C GLU A 353 -10.07 -27.71 -13.05
N LYS A 354 -8.83 -27.32 -13.33
CA LYS A 354 -7.81 -27.13 -12.29
C LYS A 354 -8.14 -25.96 -11.37
N GLY A 355 -8.71 -24.89 -11.91
CA GLY A 355 -9.22 -23.77 -11.13
C GLY A 355 -10.30 -24.20 -10.13
N ILE A 356 -11.29 -24.97 -10.57
CA ILE A 356 -12.35 -25.54 -9.72
C ILE A 356 -11.76 -26.44 -8.62
N GLN A 357 -10.84 -27.35 -8.99
CA GLN A 357 -10.16 -28.23 -8.02
C GLN A 357 -9.38 -27.44 -6.97
N CYS A 358 -8.76 -26.33 -7.35
CA CYS A 358 -8.05 -25.46 -6.45
C CYS A 358 -9.02 -24.72 -5.51
N SER A 359 -10.07 -24.11 -6.07
CA SER A 359 -11.10 -23.41 -5.29
C SER A 359 -11.78 -24.30 -4.25
N ALA A 360 -12.06 -25.55 -4.60
CA ALA A 360 -12.68 -26.51 -3.69
C ALA A 360 -11.84 -26.80 -2.44
N LYS A 361 -10.52 -26.61 -2.50
CA LYS A 361 -9.61 -26.89 -1.39
C LYS A 361 -9.12 -25.64 -0.65
N THR A 362 -8.88 -24.54 -1.36
CA THR A 362 -8.17 -23.36 -0.82
C THR A 362 -8.98 -22.09 -0.80
N MET A 363 -10.19 -22.08 -1.34
CA MET A 363 -11.02 -20.90 -1.59
C MET A 363 -10.48 -19.94 -2.66
N TYR A 364 -9.35 -20.25 -3.29
CA TYR A 364 -8.79 -19.56 -4.46
C TYR A 364 -8.81 -20.49 -5.67
N PRO A 365 -8.89 -19.94 -6.88
CA PRO A 365 -8.96 -18.52 -7.28
C PRO A 365 -10.30 -17.86 -6.99
N ASP A 366 -10.29 -16.51 -6.87
CA ASP A 366 -11.49 -15.70 -7.08
C ASP A 366 -11.84 -15.72 -8.57
N TRP A 367 -13.12 -15.63 -8.90
CA TRP A 367 -13.61 -15.75 -10.27
C TRP A 367 -14.08 -14.40 -10.82
N LEU A 368 -13.46 -13.96 -11.93
CA LEU A 368 -13.89 -12.79 -12.68
C LEU A 368 -14.53 -13.22 -14.00
N SER A 369 -15.86 -13.14 -14.11
CA SER A 369 -16.56 -13.42 -15.36
C SER A 369 -16.33 -12.29 -16.37
N LEU A 370 -15.88 -12.69 -17.56
CA LEU A 370 -15.73 -11.83 -18.73
C LEU A 370 -16.89 -11.98 -19.72
N THR A 371 -17.91 -12.79 -19.35
CA THR A 371 -19.17 -12.96 -20.09
C THR A 371 -20.28 -12.16 -19.42
N GLY A 372 -21.31 -11.78 -20.19
CA GLY A 372 -22.43 -10.99 -19.71
C GLY A 372 -22.34 -9.50 -20.06
N GLU A 373 -23.07 -8.67 -19.31
CA GLU A 373 -23.28 -7.24 -19.60
C GLU A 373 -22.51 -6.28 -18.66
N GLY A 374 -21.64 -6.80 -17.81
CA GLY A 374 -20.86 -5.98 -16.87
C GLY A 374 -19.83 -5.10 -17.57
N TYR A 375 -19.42 -4.03 -16.89
CA TYR A 375 -18.41 -3.09 -17.37
C TYR A 375 -17.11 -3.78 -17.84
N ILE A 376 -16.58 -4.70 -17.04
CA ILE A 376 -15.33 -5.43 -17.36
C ILE A 376 -15.53 -6.35 -18.58
N ALA A 377 -16.66 -7.06 -18.64
CA ALA A 377 -17.01 -7.90 -19.78
C ALA A 377 -17.17 -7.08 -21.06
N SER A 378 -17.79 -5.90 -20.99
CA SER A 378 -17.94 -4.99 -22.14
C SER A 378 -16.58 -4.49 -22.64
N MET A 379 -15.65 -4.16 -21.74
CA MET A 379 -14.29 -3.75 -22.10
C MET A 379 -13.51 -4.90 -22.74
N TYR A 380 -13.60 -6.10 -22.18
CA TYR A 380 -12.99 -7.29 -22.77
C TYR A 380 -13.53 -7.61 -24.15
N LYS A 381 -14.87 -7.56 -24.33
CA LYS A 381 -15.52 -7.79 -25.63
C LYS A 381 -15.07 -6.78 -26.69
N LYS A 382 -14.90 -5.52 -26.31
CA LYS A 382 -14.51 -4.45 -27.23
C LYS A 382 -13.03 -4.47 -27.61
N TYR A 383 -12.15 -4.69 -26.65
CA TYR A 383 -10.70 -4.49 -26.81
C TYR A 383 -9.88 -5.80 -26.75
N GLY A 384 -10.49 -6.93 -26.39
CA GLY A 384 -9.76 -8.19 -26.17
C GLY A 384 -8.78 -8.15 -25.00
N LYS A 385 -8.84 -7.10 -24.17
CA LYS A 385 -7.98 -6.87 -23.03
C LYS A 385 -8.81 -6.74 -21.74
N VAL A 386 -8.27 -7.17 -20.61
CA VAL A 386 -8.97 -7.16 -19.33
C VAL A 386 -8.48 -6.03 -18.44
N ILE A 387 -9.44 -5.31 -17.84
CA ILE A 387 -9.12 -4.48 -16.68
C ILE A 387 -9.05 -5.41 -15.47
N SER A 388 -7.84 -5.76 -15.07
CA SER A 388 -7.60 -6.63 -13.93
C SER A 388 -8.02 -5.95 -12.62
N PRO A 389 -8.52 -6.71 -11.64
CA PRO A 389 -8.79 -6.17 -10.31
C PRO A 389 -7.47 -5.84 -9.61
N MET A 390 -7.50 -4.79 -8.81
CA MET A 390 -6.43 -4.52 -7.86
C MET A 390 -6.42 -5.54 -6.72
N GLY A 391 -5.39 -5.56 -5.89
CA GLY A 391 -5.27 -6.46 -4.75
C GLY A 391 -6.49 -6.44 -3.82
N CYS A 392 -7.14 -5.30 -3.67
CA CYS A 392 -8.39 -5.11 -2.91
C CYS A 392 -9.67 -5.47 -3.70
N ARG A 393 -9.58 -6.01 -4.91
CA ARG A 393 -10.69 -6.27 -5.86
C ARG A 393 -11.39 -5.03 -6.41
N ALA A 394 -10.84 -3.83 -6.17
CA ALA A 394 -11.30 -2.63 -6.83
C ALA A 394 -10.89 -2.64 -8.31
N PHE A 395 -11.75 -2.11 -9.17
CA PHE A 395 -11.46 -1.89 -10.57
C PHE A 395 -11.26 -0.40 -10.82
N LEU A 396 -10.23 -0.07 -11.60
CA LEU A 396 -10.02 1.30 -12.03
C LEU A 396 -11.02 1.66 -13.13
N SER A 397 -11.59 2.87 -13.07
CA SER A 397 -12.39 3.42 -14.15
C SER A 397 -11.58 3.51 -15.44
N PRO A 398 -12.20 3.52 -16.64
CA PRO A 398 -11.48 3.70 -17.88
C PRO A 398 -10.64 4.99 -17.83
N TRP A 399 -9.45 4.89 -18.38
CA TRP A 399 -8.58 6.02 -18.61
C TRP A 399 -7.93 5.84 -19.98
N TYR A 400 -8.20 6.75 -20.87
CA TYR A 400 -7.70 6.71 -22.23
C TYR A 400 -6.40 7.51 -22.33
N GLU A 401 -5.48 7.00 -23.14
CA GLU A 401 -4.11 7.53 -23.16
C GLU A 401 -4.06 9.01 -23.58
N ARG A 402 -4.90 9.41 -24.56
CA ARG A 402 -4.98 10.78 -25.09
C ARG A 402 -6.15 11.59 -24.52
N GLY A 403 -7.29 10.97 -24.29
CA GLY A 403 -8.53 11.64 -23.89
C GLY A 403 -8.84 11.63 -22.40
N GLY A 404 -8.04 10.94 -21.58
CA GLY A 404 -8.28 10.86 -20.14
C GLY A 404 -9.54 10.05 -19.80
N MET A 405 -10.53 10.68 -19.17
CA MET A 405 -11.79 10.02 -18.74
C MET A 405 -12.69 9.57 -19.91
N LYS A 406 -12.50 10.12 -21.09
CA LYS A 406 -13.25 9.79 -22.31
C LYS A 406 -12.27 9.63 -23.47
N PRO A 407 -12.55 8.76 -24.45
CA PRO A 407 -11.67 8.63 -25.59
C PRO A 407 -11.62 9.94 -26.40
N ALA A 408 -10.43 10.32 -26.85
CA ALA A 408 -10.25 11.48 -27.72
C ALA A 408 -10.86 11.24 -29.13
N ASP A 409 -10.76 10.01 -29.61
CA ASP A 409 -11.32 9.53 -30.90
C ASP A 409 -11.50 7.99 -30.83
N GLU A 410 -11.94 7.41 -31.96
CA GLU A 410 -12.23 5.96 -32.07
C GLU A 410 -11.00 5.07 -31.91
N ASN A 411 -9.78 5.62 -32.10
CA ASN A 411 -8.52 4.91 -32.01
C ASN A 411 -7.82 5.11 -30.66
N ASP A 412 -8.45 5.86 -29.74
CA ASP A 412 -7.91 6.06 -28.40
C ASP A 412 -8.23 4.85 -27.52
N GLU A 413 -7.21 4.09 -27.14
CA GLU A 413 -7.39 2.89 -26.32
C GLU A 413 -7.26 3.22 -24.83
N PRO A 414 -8.01 2.52 -23.97
CA PRO A 414 -7.84 2.64 -22.53
C PRO A 414 -6.53 2.00 -22.06
N VAL A 415 -5.94 2.60 -21.05
CA VAL A 415 -4.75 2.07 -20.35
C VAL A 415 -5.17 0.95 -19.41
N PHE A 416 -4.77 -0.29 -19.70
CA PHE A 416 -5.14 -1.48 -18.92
C PHE A 416 -4.18 -1.81 -17.79
N VAL A 417 -2.90 -1.49 -17.93
CA VAL A 417 -1.82 -1.77 -16.95
C VAL A 417 -0.98 -0.53 -16.71
N GLY A 418 -0.07 -0.57 -15.75
CA GLY A 418 0.76 0.60 -15.41
C GLY A 418 -0.03 1.68 -14.65
N ARG A 419 -1.11 1.31 -13.96
CA ARG A 419 -2.01 2.22 -13.26
C ARG A 419 -2.03 1.91 -11.77
N PHE A 420 -2.40 2.92 -10.97
CA PHE A 420 -2.48 2.81 -9.51
C PHE A 420 -3.61 3.66 -8.95
N ASN A 421 -3.94 3.45 -7.67
CA ASN A 421 -4.75 4.34 -6.88
C ASN A 421 -3.94 4.92 -5.70
N ILE A 422 -4.35 6.08 -5.22
CA ILE A 422 -3.71 6.76 -4.07
C ILE A 422 -4.37 6.39 -2.74
N GLY A 423 -5.49 5.72 -2.75
CA GLY A 423 -6.19 5.27 -1.57
C GLY A 423 -7.67 5.03 -1.80
N ALA A 424 -8.36 4.61 -0.73
CA ALA A 424 -9.78 4.36 -0.73
C ALA A 424 -10.48 5.15 0.38
N VAL A 425 -11.72 5.54 0.13
CA VAL A 425 -12.63 6.15 1.12
C VAL A 425 -13.93 5.37 1.08
N SER A 426 -14.36 4.88 2.24
CA SER A 426 -15.66 4.22 2.40
C SER A 426 -16.69 5.20 2.92
N LEU A 427 -17.91 5.12 2.40
CA LEU A 427 -19.08 5.87 2.85
C LEU A 427 -20.00 4.96 3.66
N HIS A 428 -20.47 5.44 4.79
CA HIS A 428 -21.46 4.72 5.61
C HIS A 428 -22.88 5.05 5.14
N LEU A 429 -23.33 4.42 4.07
CA LEU A 429 -24.62 4.72 3.44
C LEU A 429 -25.82 4.69 4.41
N PRO A 430 -26.00 3.70 5.30
CA PRO A 430 -27.08 3.73 6.28
C PRO A 430 -27.08 4.98 7.15
N MET A 431 -25.92 5.45 7.63
CA MET A 431 -25.85 6.68 8.43
C MET A 431 -26.17 7.94 7.62
N ILE A 432 -25.76 7.98 6.37
CA ILE A 432 -26.04 9.12 5.47
C ILE A 432 -27.54 9.19 5.18
N LEU A 433 -28.21 8.05 5.00
CA LEU A 433 -29.66 7.98 4.73
C LEU A 433 -30.51 8.18 6.00
N ALA A 434 -29.99 7.92 7.18
CA ALA A 434 -30.69 8.11 8.45
C ALA A 434 -30.73 9.57 8.94
N LYS A 435 -30.08 10.48 8.23
CA LYS A 435 -30.02 11.90 8.51
C LYS A 435 -31.12 12.64 7.74
#